data_6165658aaceefe310162f5bcf7c44dc9
#
_entry.id   6165658aaceefe310162f5bcf7c44dc9
#
_cell.length_a   1.000
_cell.length_b   1.000
_cell.length_c   1.000
_cell.angle_alpha   90.00
_cell.angle_beta   90.00
_cell.angle_gamma   90.00
#
_symmetry.space_group_name_H-M   'P 1'
#
loop_
_entity.id
_entity.type
_entity.pdbx_description
1 polymer ?
#
loop_
_entity_poly.entity_id
_entity_poly.type
_entity_poly.pdbx_seq_one_letter_code
_entity_poly.pdbx_strand_id
1 'polypeptide(L)'
;MATGNTRPSPLSARVILFALLAVIGTITGFVLSSGGELQQNSAGQPRLVSVYPLPAMDGEMCQWAPASATSSTLASLRMQQRSAAAAAQRSDPEEVSQRPPLRVIRDPYAAYSAVAVDTTRGEVVLTDENLFNILVYDRLDNTPPTAAMTEPKRMIGGLQTKIEFQCGLYIDPTSGDIYAVNNDTVDTLVIFNRDAKGNVPPTRELYTPHGTFGITVDEQREELFLTIQHDNAVVVFNKMAVGDEPPLRLLQGDSTLLADPHGIAFDPESDLIFVTNHGSVKQVSPEIQNASGYLGRGAEKKNWPLGQDRSIPGSGKFMPPSISVYRRDASGDSSPLRVISGPKTQMNWPTGIAMDPERGEIYIANDADDSILVFSASASGDVAPLRVLKGPKSLIKNPTGVFLDSKNDEVWVSNFGNHTATVYKRGASGDTAPLRVIRSGPLDAPTPGMGNPHPVAYDSKREEILVPN
;
A
#
# COMPACT_ATOMS: atom_id res chain seq x y z
N MET A 1 4.92 -69.94 39.38
CA MET A 1 6.09 -69.27 38.83
C MET A 1 5.96 -67.77 39.18
N ALA A 2 6.92 -67.26 39.97
CA ALA A 2 6.81 -66.01 40.66
C ALA A 2 7.16 -64.80 39.74
N THR A 3 6.25 -63.84 39.71
CA THR A 3 6.51 -62.53 39.09
C THR A 3 7.08 -61.61 40.15
N GLY A 4 8.39 -61.32 40.02
CA GLY A 4 9.10 -60.42 40.94
C GLY A 4 8.77 -58.94 40.63
N ASN A 5 8.15 -58.27 41.58
CA ASN A 5 7.83 -56.87 41.58
C ASN A 5 8.99 -56.13 42.30
N THR A 6 9.96 -55.60 41.59
CA THR A 6 11.05 -54.82 42.17
C THR A 6 10.61 -53.35 42.28
N ARG A 7 10.36 -52.90 43.48
CA ARG A 7 10.18 -51.46 43.79
C ARG A 7 11.57 -50.75 43.67
N PRO A 8 11.67 -49.60 43.01
CA PRO A 8 12.91 -48.84 42.95
C PRO A 8 13.28 -48.31 44.31
N SER A 9 14.59 -48.30 44.63
CA SER A 9 15.14 -47.86 45.92
C SER A 9 14.96 -46.35 46.12
N PRO A 10 14.82 -45.83 47.34
CA PRO A 10 14.62 -44.38 47.61
C PRO A 10 15.78 -43.48 47.15
N LEU A 11 16.96 -44.06 46.86
CA LEU A 11 18.07 -43.31 46.26
C LEU A 11 17.85 -42.93 44.81
N SER A 12 17.18 -43.77 44.05
CA SER A 12 16.90 -43.49 42.63
C SER A 12 15.85 -42.38 42.43
N ALA A 13 14.89 -42.28 43.35
CA ALA A 13 13.86 -41.22 43.33
C ALA A 13 14.45 -39.82 43.65
N ARG A 14 15.44 -39.77 44.57
CA ARG A 14 16.12 -38.50 44.87
C ARG A 14 17.05 -38.02 43.73
N VAL A 15 17.74 -38.90 43.06
CA VAL A 15 18.59 -38.56 41.90
C VAL A 15 17.73 -38.05 40.74
N ILE A 16 16.58 -38.68 40.46
CA ILE A 16 15.65 -38.19 39.44
C ILE A 16 15.05 -36.82 39.81
N LEU A 17 14.72 -36.58 41.06
CA LEU A 17 14.21 -35.28 41.48
C LEU A 17 15.27 -34.17 41.38
N PHE A 18 16.52 -34.43 41.68
CA PHE A 18 17.63 -33.48 41.52
C PHE A 18 17.93 -33.21 40.04
N ALA A 19 17.88 -34.25 39.17
CA ALA A 19 18.04 -34.06 37.76
C ALA A 19 16.89 -33.24 37.10
N LEU A 20 15.65 -33.45 37.54
CA LEU A 20 14.50 -32.66 37.09
C LEU A 20 14.58 -31.21 37.56
N LEU A 21 15.00 -30.95 38.79
CA LEU A 21 15.19 -29.58 39.31
C LEU A 21 16.37 -28.86 38.62
N ALA A 22 17.44 -29.58 38.27
CA ALA A 22 18.55 -29.02 37.51
C ALA A 22 18.15 -28.65 36.09
N VAL A 23 17.32 -29.47 35.43
CA VAL A 23 16.80 -29.18 34.07
C VAL A 23 15.80 -28.00 34.12
N ILE A 24 14.95 -27.90 35.12
CA ILE A 24 14.05 -26.76 35.28
C ILE A 24 14.85 -25.49 35.61
N GLY A 25 15.89 -25.57 36.42
CA GLY A 25 16.77 -24.44 36.70
C GLY A 25 17.55 -23.94 35.49
N THR A 26 18.03 -24.86 34.63
CA THR A 26 18.70 -24.49 33.37
C THR A 26 17.74 -23.93 32.32
N ILE A 27 16.51 -24.44 32.21
CA ILE A 27 15.50 -23.90 31.31
C ILE A 27 15.05 -22.49 31.77
N THR A 28 14.80 -22.29 33.07
CA THR A 28 14.48 -20.96 33.62
C THR A 28 15.67 -19.98 33.53
N GLY A 29 16.88 -20.44 33.75
CA GLY A 29 18.09 -19.63 33.54
C GLY A 29 18.32 -19.25 32.06
N PHE A 30 18.02 -20.17 31.14
CA PHE A 30 18.11 -19.89 29.70
C PHE A 30 17.00 -18.95 29.24
N VAL A 31 15.78 -19.05 29.78
CA VAL A 31 14.68 -18.12 29.49
C VAL A 31 14.92 -16.74 30.11
N LEU A 32 15.62 -16.67 31.24
CA LEU A 32 15.97 -15.38 31.87
C LEU A 32 17.28 -14.76 31.36
N SER A 33 18.18 -15.56 30.73
CA SER A 33 19.41 -15.06 30.13
C SER A 33 19.31 -14.83 28.62
N SER A 34 18.26 -15.35 27.96
CA SER A 34 17.89 -15.01 26.59
C SER A 34 16.96 -13.78 26.50
N GLY A 35 16.83 -13.03 27.58
CA GLY A 35 16.56 -11.60 27.51
C GLY A 35 17.75 -10.92 26.84
N GLY A 36 18.00 -11.28 25.56
CA GLY A 36 18.69 -10.38 24.67
C GLY A 36 17.93 -9.07 24.79
N GLU A 37 18.62 -8.02 25.20
CA GLU A 37 18.21 -6.67 24.90
C GLU A 37 17.72 -6.76 23.47
N LEU A 38 16.41 -6.68 23.27
CA LEU A 38 15.89 -6.12 22.07
C LEU A 38 16.64 -4.79 22.01
N GLN A 39 17.77 -4.79 21.29
CA GLN A 39 18.28 -3.57 20.72
C GLN A 39 17.04 -3.03 20.03
N GLN A 40 16.36 -2.14 20.73
CA GLN A 40 15.47 -1.20 20.11
C GLN A 40 16.36 -0.56 19.07
N ASN A 41 16.25 -1.10 17.84
CA ASN A 41 16.68 -0.34 16.70
C ASN A 41 15.98 1.00 16.90
N SER A 42 16.75 2.00 17.24
CA SER A 42 16.31 3.39 17.34
C SER A 42 16.01 3.96 15.95
N ALA A 43 15.66 3.10 15.00
CA ALA A 43 15.00 3.45 13.77
C ALA A 43 13.63 4.00 14.15
N GLY A 44 13.61 5.30 14.41
CA GLY A 44 12.41 6.08 14.39
C GLY A 44 11.41 5.78 15.50
N GLN A 45 11.68 6.23 16.73
CA GLN A 45 10.54 6.60 17.56
C GLN A 45 9.73 7.65 16.80
N PRO A 46 8.40 7.51 16.74
CA PRO A 46 7.55 8.52 16.10
C PRO A 46 7.91 9.89 16.63
N ARG A 47 8.46 10.74 15.77
CA ARG A 47 8.87 12.09 16.16
C ARG A 47 7.72 13.03 15.85
N LEU A 48 7.22 13.70 16.86
CA LEU A 48 6.27 14.79 16.67
C LEU A 48 6.98 15.89 15.85
N VAL A 49 6.60 16.04 14.61
CA VAL A 49 7.22 16.98 13.68
C VAL A 49 6.60 18.35 13.83
N SER A 50 5.27 18.42 13.90
CA SER A 50 4.57 19.67 14.16
C SER A 50 3.16 19.43 14.71
N VAL A 51 2.65 20.40 15.45
CA VAL A 51 1.27 20.44 15.92
C VAL A 51 0.71 21.82 15.58
N TYR A 52 -0.34 21.84 14.77
CA TYR A 52 -1.01 23.07 14.40
C TYR A 52 -2.45 23.06 14.92
N PRO A 53 -2.94 24.18 15.51
CA PRO A 53 -4.38 24.35 15.67
C PRO A 53 -5.00 24.51 14.28
N LEU A 54 -6.03 23.71 13.98
CA LEU A 54 -6.75 23.86 12.73
C LEU A 54 -7.57 25.15 12.73
N PRO A 55 -7.62 25.89 11.60
CA PRO A 55 -8.70 26.83 11.36
C PRO A 55 -10.03 26.09 11.34
N ALA A 56 -11.10 26.72 11.77
CA ALA A 56 -12.44 26.15 11.68
C ALA A 56 -12.71 25.72 10.23
N MET A 57 -12.98 24.44 10.03
CA MET A 57 -13.29 23.88 8.70
C MET A 57 -14.80 23.65 8.60
N ASP A 58 -15.41 24.29 7.60
CA ASP A 58 -16.77 23.98 7.18
C ASP A 58 -16.71 22.80 6.20
N GLY A 59 -17.12 21.61 6.64
CA GLY A 59 -17.17 20.44 5.76
C GLY A 59 -17.70 19.19 6.49
N GLU A 60 -18.46 18.38 5.77
CA GLU A 60 -19.02 17.13 6.28
C GLU A 60 -17.91 16.08 6.48
N MET A 61 -17.88 15.46 7.68
CA MET A 61 -17.00 14.32 7.97
C MET A 61 -17.72 13.01 7.71
N CYS A 62 -17.00 12.04 7.15
CA CYS A 62 -17.48 10.66 6.95
C CYS A 62 -17.83 9.99 8.27
N GLN A 63 -19.03 9.40 8.35
CA GLN A 63 -19.42 8.56 9.49
C GLN A 63 -18.85 7.14 9.33
N TRP A 64 -18.13 6.69 10.33
CA TRP A 64 -17.59 5.33 10.39
C TRP A 64 -18.30 4.50 11.46
N ALA A 65 -18.60 3.23 11.16
CA ALA A 65 -19.14 2.26 12.12
C ALA A 65 -18.03 1.27 12.53
N PRO A 66 -17.84 0.99 13.83
CA PRO A 66 -16.76 0.13 14.29
C PRO A 66 -16.96 -1.33 13.91
N ALA A 67 -15.90 -1.97 13.40
CA ALA A 67 -15.86 -3.40 13.14
C ALA A 67 -15.87 -4.20 14.45
N SER A 68 -16.74 -5.18 14.50
CA SER A 68 -16.89 -6.32 15.41
C SER A 68 -16.07 -6.36 16.72
N ALA A 69 -16.66 -5.83 17.80
CA ALA A 69 -16.35 -6.31 19.14
C ALA A 69 -17.16 -7.59 19.45
N THR A 70 -16.53 -8.61 20.01
CA THR A 70 -17.23 -9.82 20.48
C THR A 70 -18.31 -9.47 21.49
N SER A 71 -19.38 -10.26 21.56
CA SER A 71 -20.58 -10.00 22.36
C SER A 71 -20.34 -9.70 23.85
N SER A 72 -19.25 -10.20 24.44
CA SER A 72 -18.83 -9.93 25.83
C SER A 72 -18.24 -8.53 26.02
N THR A 73 -17.50 -8.02 25.04
CA THR A 73 -16.92 -6.66 25.07
C THR A 73 -18.02 -5.61 24.87
N LEU A 74 -19.01 -5.90 24.03
CA LEU A 74 -20.19 -5.05 23.85
C LEU A 74 -21.07 -4.97 25.10
N ALA A 75 -21.18 -6.07 25.88
CA ALA A 75 -21.93 -6.07 27.13
C ALA A 75 -21.24 -5.22 28.22
N SER A 76 -19.90 -5.29 28.34
CA SER A 76 -19.13 -4.46 29.27
C SER A 76 -19.10 -2.97 28.86
N LEU A 77 -18.99 -2.67 27.56
CA LEU A 77 -19.10 -1.31 27.06
C LEU A 77 -20.51 -0.71 27.28
N ARG A 78 -21.57 -1.51 27.09
CA ARG A 78 -22.96 -1.09 27.38
C ARG A 78 -23.20 -0.87 28.87
N MET A 79 -22.56 -1.61 29.75
CA MET A 79 -22.62 -1.38 31.20
C MET A 79 -21.87 -0.11 31.62
N GLN A 80 -20.69 0.14 31.07
CA GLN A 80 -19.95 1.39 31.27
C GLN A 80 -20.69 2.61 30.68
N GLN A 81 -21.30 2.48 29.49
CA GLN A 81 -22.12 3.52 28.89
C GLN A 81 -23.37 3.85 29.73
N ARG A 82 -23.98 2.86 30.38
CA ARG A 82 -25.14 3.11 31.27
C ARG A 82 -24.77 3.83 32.56
N SER A 83 -23.57 3.62 33.09
CA SER A 83 -23.08 4.36 34.26
C SER A 83 -22.54 5.77 33.92
N ALA A 84 -21.97 5.95 32.73
CA ALA A 84 -21.53 7.25 32.22
C ALA A 84 -22.71 8.10 31.67
N ALA A 85 -23.73 7.48 31.12
CA ALA A 85 -24.92 8.16 30.60
C ALA A 85 -25.80 8.80 31.68
N ALA A 86 -25.58 8.48 32.94
CA ALA A 86 -26.27 9.15 34.06
C ALA A 86 -25.62 10.50 34.48
N ALA A 87 -24.41 10.79 33.98
CA ALA A 87 -23.64 11.98 34.34
C ALA A 87 -23.24 12.90 33.15
N ALA A 88 -23.42 12.47 31.92
CA ALA A 88 -23.11 13.28 30.75
C ALA A 88 -24.39 13.90 30.16
N GLN A 89 -24.46 15.22 30.13
CA GLN A 89 -25.32 15.91 29.19
C GLN A 89 -25.06 15.29 27.80
N ARG A 90 -26.10 14.73 27.17
CA ARG A 90 -26.03 14.22 25.82
C ARG A 90 -25.63 15.39 24.91
N SER A 91 -24.37 15.45 24.53
CA SER A 91 -23.99 16.31 23.42
C SER A 91 -24.74 15.82 22.18
N ASP A 92 -25.39 16.74 21.50
CA ASP A 92 -26.08 16.46 20.25
C ASP A 92 -25.08 15.83 19.27
N PRO A 93 -25.41 14.69 18.61
CA PRO A 93 -24.54 14.11 17.60
C PRO A 93 -24.11 15.11 16.54
N GLU A 94 -24.94 16.05 16.19
CA GLU A 94 -24.67 17.14 15.25
C GLU A 94 -23.61 18.11 15.81
N GLU A 95 -23.67 18.45 17.10
CA GLU A 95 -22.65 19.26 17.77
C GLU A 95 -21.29 18.57 17.84
N VAL A 96 -21.26 17.23 18.00
CA VAL A 96 -20.00 16.46 18.03
C VAL A 96 -19.37 16.40 16.64
N SER A 97 -20.16 16.26 15.59
CA SER A 97 -19.67 16.19 14.20
C SER A 97 -19.05 17.51 13.73
N GLN A 98 -19.41 18.62 14.34
CA GLN A 98 -18.90 19.95 14.01
C GLN A 98 -17.70 20.39 14.86
N ARG A 99 -17.25 19.57 15.81
CA ARG A 99 -16.09 19.91 16.64
C ARG A 99 -14.79 19.78 15.87
N PRO A 100 -14.04 20.87 15.67
CA PRO A 100 -12.72 20.76 15.07
C PRO A 100 -11.78 19.97 15.98
N PRO A 101 -10.81 19.24 15.42
CA PRO A 101 -9.80 18.58 16.21
C PRO A 101 -9.00 19.59 17.05
N LEU A 102 -8.69 19.26 18.30
CA LEU A 102 -7.90 20.09 19.18
C LEU A 102 -6.48 20.29 18.66
N ARG A 103 -5.94 19.28 18.00
CA ARG A 103 -4.58 19.25 17.46
C ARG A 103 -4.53 18.39 16.21
N VAL A 104 -3.69 18.77 15.27
CA VAL A 104 -3.34 17.98 14.09
C VAL A 104 -1.83 17.75 14.09
N ILE A 105 -1.43 16.51 13.90
CA ILE A 105 -0.04 16.12 13.69
C ILE A 105 0.13 15.96 12.18
N ARG A 106 1.08 16.67 11.61
CA ARG A 106 1.43 16.59 10.19
C ARG A 106 2.91 16.26 10.02
N ASP A 107 3.19 15.39 9.07
CA ASP A 107 4.50 15.29 8.48
C ASP A 107 4.62 16.35 7.37
N PRO A 108 5.57 17.31 7.43
CA PRO A 108 5.71 18.34 6.42
C PRO A 108 6.45 17.85 5.17
N TYR A 109 6.85 16.61 5.13
CA TYR A 109 7.64 16.05 4.04
C TYR A 109 6.80 15.18 3.12
N ALA A 110 7.16 15.17 1.84
CA ALA A 110 6.52 14.31 0.85
C ALA A 110 6.78 12.83 1.13
N ALA A 111 5.75 12.00 0.99
CA ALA A 111 5.83 10.55 1.05
C ALA A 111 5.58 9.98 -0.36
N TYR A 112 6.64 9.51 -1.01
CA TYR A 112 6.57 9.07 -2.39
C TYR A 112 5.89 7.71 -2.53
N SER A 113 4.75 7.69 -3.23
CA SER A 113 3.95 6.48 -3.47
C SER A 113 4.24 5.83 -4.82
N ALA A 114 4.40 6.62 -5.88
CA ALA A 114 4.74 6.10 -7.19
C ALA A 114 5.87 6.88 -7.86
N VAL A 115 6.50 6.26 -8.85
CA VAL A 115 7.61 6.84 -9.62
C VAL A 115 7.48 6.49 -11.10
N ALA A 116 7.74 7.47 -11.97
CA ALA A 116 7.92 7.26 -13.40
C ALA A 116 9.01 8.20 -13.93
N VAL A 117 9.58 7.87 -15.08
CA VAL A 117 10.65 8.67 -15.70
C VAL A 117 10.24 9.09 -17.11
N ASP A 118 10.25 10.40 -17.36
CA ASP A 118 10.23 10.94 -18.73
C ASP A 118 11.64 10.80 -19.32
N THR A 119 11.88 9.72 -20.05
CA THR A 119 13.19 9.43 -20.65
C THR A 119 13.53 10.37 -21.80
N THR A 120 12.55 11.11 -22.32
CA THR A 120 12.76 12.12 -23.38
C THR A 120 13.40 13.39 -22.79
N ARG A 121 12.90 13.84 -21.65
CA ARG A 121 13.41 15.04 -20.96
C ARG A 121 14.44 14.76 -19.88
N GLY A 122 14.60 13.50 -19.48
CA GLY A 122 15.45 13.14 -18.34
C GLY A 122 14.88 13.68 -17.02
N GLU A 123 13.57 13.59 -16.85
CA GLU A 123 12.88 13.99 -15.63
C GLU A 123 12.29 12.78 -14.91
N VAL A 124 12.40 12.76 -13.59
CA VAL A 124 11.68 11.81 -12.74
C VAL A 124 10.46 12.49 -12.13
N VAL A 125 9.34 11.81 -12.19
CA VAL A 125 8.06 12.25 -11.65
C VAL A 125 7.70 11.33 -10.50
N LEU A 126 7.33 11.92 -9.38
CA LEU A 126 6.98 11.23 -8.12
C LEU A 126 5.62 11.72 -7.66
N THR A 127 4.76 10.82 -7.24
CA THR A 127 3.52 11.15 -6.52
C THR A 127 3.77 11.17 -5.02
N ASP A 128 3.07 12.04 -4.33
CA ASP A 128 3.19 12.28 -2.90
C ASP A 128 1.82 12.14 -2.24
N GLU A 129 1.65 11.07 -1.47
CA GLU A 129 0.40 10.79 -0.74
C GLU A 129 0.25 11.62 0.53
N ASN A 130 1.32 12.19 1.06
CA ASN A 130 1.26 12.92 2.31
C ASN A 130 0.82 14.39 2.12
N LEU A 131 1.32 15.04 1.08
CA LEU A 131 1.04 16.46 0.80
C LEU A 131 0.18 16.65 -0.45
N PHE A 132 -0.23 15.56 -1.11
CA PHE A 132 -1.09 15.55 -2.30
C PHE A 132 -0.53 16.37 -3.46
N ASN A 133 0.70 16.04 -3.84
CA ASN A 133 1.43 16.71 -4.90
C ASN A 133 1.99 15.70 -5.92
N ILE A 134 2.26 16.20 -7.13
CA ILE A 134 3.17 15.55 -8.07
C ILE A 134 4.44 16.38 -8.11
N LEU A 135 5.58 15.74 -7.88
CA LEU A 135 6.88 16.37 -7.79
C LEU A 135 7.76 15.92 -8.96
N VAL A 136 8.40 16.87 -9.63
CA VAL A 136 9.25 16.60 -10.78
C VAL A 136 10.66 17.05 -10.50
N TYR A 137 11.62 16.15 -10.65
CA TYR A 137 13.04 16.35 -10.43
C TYR A 137 13.82 16.10 -11.74
N ASP A 138 15.07 16.51 -11.78
CA ASP A 138 16.00 16.03 -12.80
C ASP A 138 16.37 14.56 -12.50
N ARG A 139 16.44 13.73 -13.53
CA ARG A 139 16.82 12.31 -13.37
C ARG A 139 18.22 12.15 -12.75
N LEU A 140 19.06 13.13 -12.86
CA LEU A 140 20.42 13.14 -12.31
C LEU A 140 20.50 13.77 -10.91
N ASP A 141 19.40 14.29 -10.38
CA ASP A 141 19.38 14.82 -9.02
C ASP A 141 19.85 13.78 -8.00
N ASN A 142 20.65 14.23 -7.06
CA ASN A 142 21.16 13.44 -5.95
C ASN A 142 21.30 14.33 -4.73
N THR A 143 20.47 14.09 -3.72
CA THR A 143 20.48 14.89 -2.51
C THR A 143 21.83 14.74 -1.78
N PRO A 144 22.58 15.83 -1.57
CA PRO A 144 23.83 15.77 -0.83
C PRO A 144 23.65 15.17 0.57
N PRO A 145 24.64 14.48 1.14
CA PRO A 145 24.55 13.91 2.49
C PRO A 145 24.25 14.93 3.59
N THR A 146 24.66 16.19 3.38
CA THR A 146 24.47 17.30 4.33
C THR A 146 23.15 18.05 4.15
N ALA A 147 22.41 17.78 3.07
CA ALA A 147 21.12 18.40 2.79
C ALA A 147 19.96 17.49 3.26
N ALA A 148 18.96 18.08 3.86
CA ALA A 148 17.75 17.36 4.27
C ALA A 148 16.97 16.87 3.04
N MET A 149 16.84 17.71 2.01
CA MET A 149 16.02 17.44 0.82
C MET A 149 16.61 18.10 -0.42
N THR A 150 16.13 17.67 -1.59
CA THR A 150 16.32 18.35 -2.87
C THR A 150 15.00 19.01 -3.27
N GLU A 151 15.04 20.28 -3.63
CA GLU A 151 13.86 20.98 -4.14
C GLU A 151 13.49 20.46 -5.53
N PRO A 152 12.21 20.19 -5.81
CA PRO A 152 11.78 19.76 -7.13
C PRO A 152 11.91 20.90 -8.16
N LYS A 153 12.18 20.54 -9.41
CA LYS A 153 12.15 21.50 -10.55
C LYS A 153 10.78 22.16 -10.69
N ARG A 154 9.73 21.39 -10.47
CA ARG A 154 8.35 21.85 -10.42
C ARG A 154 7.49 20.91 -9.58
N MET A 155 6.42 21.45 -9.10
CA MET A 155 5.38 20.74 -8.33
C MET A 155 4.02 21.05 -8.93
N ILE A 156 3.16 20.07 -9.01
CA ILE A 156 1.73 20.19 -9.31
C ILE A 156 1.00 19.86 -8.02
N GLY A 157 0.23 20.81 -7.48
CA GLY A 157 -0.46 20.62 -6.20
C GLY A 157 -1.38 21.79 -5.88
N GLY A 158 -2.37 21.54 -5.04
CA GLY A 158 -3.40 22.48 -4.63
C GLY A 158 -4.80 22.09 -5.11
N LEU A 159 -5.82 22.73 -4.57
CA LEU A 159 -7.23 22.32 -4.71
C LEU A 159 -7.76 22.19 -6.15
N GLN A 160 -7.22 22.99 -7.08
CA GLN A 160 -7.66 22.91 -8.49
C GLN A 160 -7.13 21.68 -9.21
N THR A 161 -6.06 21.08 -8.70
CA THR A 161 -5.44 19.91 -9.32
C THR A 161 -6.27 18.65 -9.17
N LYS A 162 -7.17 18.60 -8.19
CA LYS A 162 -7.94 17.41 -7.81
C LYS A 162 -7.07 16.20 -7.48
N ILE A 163 -5.86 16.47 -7.00
CA ILE A 163 -4.92 15.42 -6.57
C ILE A 163 -5.24 15.04 -5.13
N GLU A 164 -5.49 13.76 -4.89
CA GLU A 164 -5.71 13.17 -3.57
C GLU A 164 -5.24 11.71 -3.57
N PHE A 165 -4.58 11.23 -2.51
CA PHE A 165 -4.13 9.83 -2.34
C PHE A 165 -3.70 9.12 -3.63
N GLN A 166 -2.62 9.59 -4.22
CA GLN A 166 -2.14 9.09 -5.50
C GLN A 166 -1.35 7.80 -5.33
N CYS A 167 -1.77 6.74 -5.99
CA CYS A 167 -1.13 5.43 -5.93
C CYS A 167 -0.45 5.01 -7.22
N GLY A 168 -1.02 5.32 -8.37
CA GLY A 168 -0.50 4.92 -9.67
C GLY A 168 -0.02 6.11 -10.50
N LEU A 169 1.05 5.93 -11.26
CA LEU A 169 1.66 6.95 -12.10
C LEU A 169 2.08 6.37 -13.44
N TYR A 170 1.72 7.06 -14.52
CA TYR A 170 2.17 6.73 -15.86
C TYR A 170 2.52 8.02 -16.61
N ILE A 171 3.57 7.97 -17.43
CA ILE A 171 3.96 9.06 -18.31
C ILE A 171 3.85 8.57 -19.74
N ASP A 172 3.04 9.28 -20.54
CA ASP A 172 2.92 9.03 -21.98
C ASP A 172 4.27 9.23 -22.66
N PRO A 173 4.84 8.22 -23.30
CA PRO A 173 6.18 8.32 -23.90
C PRO A 173 6.24 9.30 -25.08
N THR A 174 5.10 9.62 -25.68
CA THR A 174 5.00 10.50 -26.85
C THR A 174 4.73 11.95 -26.43
N SER A 175 3.63 12.21 -25.73
CA SER A 175 3.25 13.56 -25.29
C SER A 175 3.98 13.99 -24.02
N GLY A 176 4.34 13.04 -23.15
CA GLY A 176 4.86 13.26 -21.82
C GLY A 176 3.77 13.66 -20.81
N ASP A 177 2.51 13.50 -21.17
CA ASP A 177 1.40 13.75 -20.25
C ASP A 177 1.51 12.83 -19.04
N ILE A 178 1.20 13.38 -17.87
CA ILE A 178 1.31 12.73 -16.58
C ILE A 178 -0.07 12.25 -16.16
N TYR A 179 -0.25 10.94 -16.07
CA TYR A 179 -1.45 10.28 -15.59
C TYR A 179 -1.25 9.88 -14.14
N ALA A 180 -2.07 10.39 -13.24
CA ALA A 180 -2.01 10.09 -11.83
C ALA A 180 -3.35 9.56 -11.31
N VAL A 181 -3.31 8.40 -10.66
CA VAL A 181 -4.47 7.71 -10.13
C VAL A 181 -4.76 8.21 -8.71
N ASN A 182 -5.94 8.77 -8.48
CA ASN A 182 -6.45 9.03 -7.14
C ASN A 182 -7.18 7.76 -6.66
N ASN A 183 -6.73 7.21 -5.54
CA ASN A 183 -7.19 5.90 -5.07
C ASN A 183 -8.48 5.95 -4.26
N ASP A 184 -8.66 6.92 -3.38
CA ASP A 184 -9.59 6.77 -2.26
C ASP A 184 -10.68 7.85 -2.21
N THR A 185 -10.35 9.13 -2.14
CA THR A 185 -11.33 10.16 -1.79
C THR A 185 -12.08 10.75 -2.97
N VAL A 186 -11.49 10.87 -4.14
CA VAL A 186 -12.10 11.47 -5.34
C VAL A 186 -12.36 10.48 -6.47
N ASP A 187 -11.79 9.29 -6.43
CA ASP A 187 -12.01 8.22 -7.40
C ASP A 187 -11.87 8.68 -8.86
N THR A 188 -10.74 9.22 -9.21
CA THR A 188 -10.46 9.76 -10.53
C THR A 188 -9.05 9.43 -10.99
N LEU A 189 -8.89 9.31 -12.32
CA LEU A 189 -7.61 9.43 -12.99
C LEU A 189 -7.49 10.86 -13.49
N VAL A 190 -6.51 11.61 -13.02
CA VAL A 190 -6.23 12.98 -13.45
C VAL A 190 -5.02 13.00 -14.38
N ILE A 191 -5.14 13.73 -15.50
CA ILE A 191 -4.10 13.81 -16.51
C ILE A 191 -3.64 15.26 -16.64
N PHE A 192 -2.34 15.49 -16.52
CA PHE A 192 -1.73 16.79 -16.66
C PHE A 192 -0.82 16.85 -17.88
N ASN A 193 -0.77 18.02 -18.50
CA ASN A 193 0.25 18.27 -19.50
C ASN A 193 1.64 18.16 -18.87
N ARG A 194 2.60 17.69 -19.63
CA ARG A 194 4.03 17.51 -19.24
C ARG A 194 4.63 18.74 -18.57
N ASP A 195 4.23 19.96 -18.93
CA ASP A 195 4.75 21.23 -18.40
C ASP A 195 3.92 21.80 -17.24
N ALA A 196 2.91 21.08 -16.77
CA ALA A 196 2.04 21.55 -15.70
C ALA A 196 2.83 21.85 -14.42
N LYS A 197 2.45 22.93 -13.74
CA LYS A 197 3.04 23.36 -12.46
C LYS A 197 2.07 24.18 -11.62
N GLY A 198 2.21 24.08 -10.30
CA GLY A 198 1.38 24.81 -9.34
C GLY A 198 -0.05 24.31 -9.26
N ASN A 199 -0.95 25.16 -8.81
CA ASN A 199 -2.36 24.84 -8.62
C ASN A 199 -3.17 25.03 -9.92
N VAL A 200 -3.05 24.05 -10.83
CA VAL A 200 -3.72 24.06 -12.15
C VAL A 200 -4.69 22.90 -12.27
N PRO A 201 -5.82 23.06 -12.97
CA PRO A 201 -6.73 21.95 -13.22
C PRO A 201 -6.06 20.90 -14.13
N PRO A 202 -6.46 19.62 -14.03
CA PRO A 202 -6.03 18.60 -14.99
C PRO A 202 -6.54 18.95 -16.40
N THR A 203 -5.78 18.55 -17.40
CA THR A 203 -6.19 18.69 -18.82
C THR A 203 -7.31 17.72 -19.19
N ARG A 204 -7.33 16.57 -18.52
CA ARG A 204 -8.37 15.54 -18.64
C ARG A 204 -8.58 14.87 -17.28
N GLU A 205 -9.77 14.33 -17.08
CA GLU A 205 -10.17 13.58 -15.90
C GLU A 205 -11.08 12.43 -16.33
N LEU A 206 -10.82 11.23 -15.84
CA LEU A 206 -11.67 10.06 -16.02
C LEU A 206 -12.16 9.60 -14.65
N TYR A 207 -13.45 9.39 -14.49
CA TYR A 207 -13.99 8.79 -13.27
C TYR A 207 -13.65 7.31 -13.23
N THR A 208 -13.04 6.88 -12.14
CA THR A 208 -12.60 5.51 -11.91
C THR A 208 -13.39 4.87 -10.77
N PRO A 209 -13.41 3.55 -10.65
CA PRO A 209 -13.95 2.89 -9.47
C PRO A 209 -13.19 3.28 -8.20
N HIS A 210 -13.86 3.19 -7.06
CA HIS A 210 -13.22 3.34 -5.75
C HIS A 210 -12.15 2.28 -5.53
N GLY A 211 -11.00 2.65 -4.98
CA GLY A 211 -9.88 1.75 -4.76
C GLY A 211 -9.09 1.44 -6.05
N THR A 212 -9.13 2.32 -7.05
CA THR A 212 -8.23 2.24 -8.20
C THR A 212 -6.79 2.48 -7.76
N PHE A 213 -5.86 1.57 -8.11
CA PHE A 213 -4.48 1.66 -7.62
C PHE A 213 -3.43 1.71 -8.73
N GLY A 214 -3.19 0.61 -9.42
CA GLY A 214 -2.15 0.49 -10.44
C GLY A 214 -2.63 0.94 -11.82
N ILE A 215 -1.69 1.37 -12.63
CA ILE A 215 -1.91 1.83 -14.01
C ILE A 215 -0.84 1.29 -14.95
N THR A 216 -1.25 0.83 -16.11
CA THR A 216 -0.37 0.57 -17.25
C THR A 216 -1.11 0.83 -18.56
N VAL A 217 -0.38 1.02 -19.66
CA VAL A 217 -0.96 1.38 -20.94
C VAL A 217 -0.37 0.52 -22.06
N ASP A 218 -1.25 -0.01 -22.92
CA ASP A 218 -0.86 -0.51 -24.24
C ASP A 218 -0.92 0.66 -25.24
N GLU A 219 0.24 1.23 -25.53
CA GLU A 219 0.35 2.37 -26.43
C GLU A 219 -0.05 2.05 -27.87
N GLN A 220 0.14 0.81 -28.29
CA GLN A 220 -0.19 0.40 -29.66
C GLN A 220 -1.71 0.35 -29.92
N ARG A 221 -2.47 -0.05 -28.88
CA ARG A 221 -3.92 -0.20 -28.96
C ARG A 221 -4.68 0.91 -28.25
N GLU A 222 -3.96 1.86 -27.65
CA GLU A 222 -4.51 2.93 -26.82
C GLU A 222 -5.44 2.41 -25.71
N GLU A 223 -5.02 1.32 -25.05
CA GLU A 223 -5.75 0.73 -23.95
C GLU A 223 -5.10 1.07 -22.60
N LEU A 224 -5.89 1.56 -21.69
CA LEU A 224 -5.52 1.93 -20.32
C LEU A 224 -6.03 0.88 -19.35
N PHE A 225 -5.14 0.23 -18.62
CA PHE A 225 -5.44 -0.81 -17.62
C PHE A 225 -5.29 -0.24 -16.23
N LEU A 226 -6.30 -0.46 -15.40
CA LEU A 226 -6.33 -0.06 -13.99
C LEU A 226 -6.68 -1.26 -13.09
N THR A 227 -5.98 -1.41 -11.99
CA THR A 227 -6.36 -2.36 -10.93
C THR A 227 -7.32 -1.70 -9.97
N ILE A 228 -8.30 -2.47 -9.47
CA ILE A 228 -9.31 -2.04 -8.51
C ILE A 228 -9.22 -2.93 -7.28
N GLN A 229 -8.65 -2.39 -6.21
CA GLN A 229 -8.37 -3.13 -4.98
C GLN A 229 -9.62 -3.76 -4.37
N HIS A 230 -10.60 -2.94 -4.09
CA HIS A 230 -11.76 -3.34 -3.29
C HIS A 230 -12.71 -4.27 -4.04
N ASP A 231 -12.74 -4.17 -5.37
CA ASP A 231 -13.58 -5.00 -6.23
C ASP A 231 -12.85 -6.24 -6.77
N ASN A 232 -11.57 -6.42 -6.43
CA ASN A 232 -10.73 -7.51 -6.94
C ASN A 232 -10.82 -7.61 -8.47
N ALA A 233 -10.52 -6.50 -9.15
CA ALA A 233 -10.74 -6.39 -10.60
C ALA A 233 -9.59 -5.71 -11.33
N VAL A 234 -9.54 -5.93 -12.65
CA VAL A 234 -8.83 -5.09 -13.60
C VAL A 234 -9.85 -4.51 -14.58
N VAL A 235 -9.84 -3.20 -14.74
CA VAL A 235 -10.69 -2.50 -15.70
C VAL A 235 -9.85 -1.90 -16.82
N VAL A 236 -10.38 -1.94 -18.04
CA VAL A 236 -9.69 -1.43 -19.22
C VAL A 236 -10.51 -0.35 -19.88
N PHE A 237 -9.95 0.84 -20.02
CA PHE A 237 -10.54 1.97 -20.73
C PHE A 237 -9.79 2.27 -22.02
N ASN A 238 -10.38 3.08 -22.89
CA ASN A 238 -9.61 3.77 -23.92
C ASN A 238 -8.64 4.75 -23.22
N LYS A 239 -7.41 4.84 -23.69
CA LYS A 239 -6.38 5.73 -23.13
C LYS A 239 -6.82 7.19 -23.08
N MET A 240 -7.63 7.61 -24.02
CA MET A 240 -8.13 8.99 -24.15
C MET A 240 -9.48 9.22 -23.48
N ALA A 241 -10.04 8.22 -22.79
CA ALA A 241 -11.33 8.32 -22.11
C ALA A 241 -11.40 9.51 -21.14
N VAL A 242 -12.58 10.10 -21.01
CA VAL A 242 -12.87 11.27 -20.18
C VAL A 242 -14.20 11.13 -19.45
N GLY A 243 -14.31 11.79 -18.31
CA GLY A 243 -15.55 11.85 -17.54
C GLY A 243 -16.07 10.46 -17.16
N ASP A 244 -17.29 10.15 -17.54
CA ASP A 244 -18.00 8.91 -17.25
C ASP A 244 -18.04 7.94 -18.45
N GLU A 245 -17.07 8.00 -19.35
CA GLU A 245 -16.97 7.05 -20.45
C GLU A 245 -16.86 5.61 -19.93
N PRO A 246 -17.61 4.66 -20.52
CA PRO A 246 -17.63 3.28 -20.04
C PRO A 246 -16.31 2.56 -20.34
N PRO A 247 -15.92 1.56 -19.52
CA PRO A 247 -14.78 0.73 -19.81
C PRO A 247 -15.00 -0.15 -21.05
N LEU A 248 -13.92 -0.48 -21.74
CA LEU A 248 -13.89 -1.42 -22.85
C LEU A 248 -14.14 -2.85 -22.38
N ARG A 249 -13.58 -3.22 -21.23
CA ARG A 249 -13.72 -4.55 -20.60
C ARG A 249 -13.40 -4.51 -19.12
N LEU A 250 -13.88 -5.56 -18.44
CA LEU A 250 -13.70 -5.81 -17.03
C LEU A 250 -13.23 -7.26 -16.85
N LEU A 251 -12.15 -7.47 -16.11
CA LEU A 251 -11.69 -8.77 -15.63
C LEU A 251 -11.99 -8.87 -14.13
N GLN A 252 -12.94 -9.73 -13.76
CA GLN A 252 -13.39 -9.88 -12.38
C GLN A 252 -14.14 -11.20 -12.19
N GLY A 253 -14.00 -11.82 -11.04
CA GLY A 253 -14.69 -13.04 -10.64
C GLY A 253 -13.77 -13.98 -9.88
N ASP A 254 -14.35 -15.03 -9.28
CA ASP A 254 -13.62 -15.96 -8.41
C ASP A 254 -12.52 -16.73 -9.15
N SER A 255 -12.71 -17.02 -10.43
CA SER A 255 -11.72 -17.74 -11.25
C SER A 255 -10.51 -16.89 -11.61
N THR A 256 -10.62 -15.57 -11.49
CA THR A 256 -9.50 -14.67 -11.79
C THR A 256 -8.37 -14.76 -10.77
N LEU A 257 -8.67 -15.19 -9.54
CA LEU A 257 -7.73 -15.21 -8.42
C LEU A 257 -7.15 -13.82 -8.07
N LEU A 258 -7.79 -12.74 -8.53
CA LEU A 258 -7.47 -11.38 -8.08
C LEU A 258 -7.88 -11.24 -6.61
N ALA A 259 -6.97 -10.71 -5.81
CA ALA A 259 -7.13 -10.61 -4.36
C ALA A 259 -6.43 -9.35 -3.86
N ASP A 260 -7.17 -8.26 -3.79
CA ASP A 260 -6.63 -6.92 -3.46
C ASP A 260 -5.48 -6.55 -4.43
N PRO A 261 -5.80 -6.40 -5.74
CA PRO A 261 -4.81 -6.15 -6.76
C PRO A 261 -4.27 -4.71 -6.68
N HIS A 262 -2.94 -4.57 -6.70
CA HIS A 262 -2.26 -3.29 -6.59
C HIS A 262 -1.57 -2.92 -7.90
N GLY A 263 -0.31 -3.29 -8.07
CA GLY A 263 0.45 -2.96 -9.27
C GLY A 263 0.01 -3.77 -10.50
N ILE A 264 0.16 -3.16 -11.66
CA ILE A 264 -0.08 -3.81 -12.95
C ILE A 264 0.99 -3.39 -13.95
N ALA A 265 1.50 -4.35 -14.72
CA ALA A 265 2.44 -4.10 -15.80
C ALA A 265 1.99 -4.84 -17.08
N PHE A 266 2.23 -4.23 -18.21
CA PHE A 266 1.96 -4.81 -19.53
C PHE A 266 3.28 -5.15 -20.23
N ASP A 267 3.32 -6.34 -20.83
CA ASP A 267 4.40 -6.77 -21.70
C ASP A 267 3.91 -6.77 -23.16
N PRO A 268 4.35 -5.82 -23.98
CA PRO A 268 3.92 -5.74 -25.37
C PRO A 268 4.46 -6.87 -26.26
N GLU A 269 5.57 -7.54 -25.87
CA GLU A 269 6.15 -8.63 -26.66
C GLU A 269 5.35 -9.93 -26.51
N SER A 270 4.95 -10.26 -25.28
CA SER A 270 4.16 -11.47 -25.00
C SER A 270 2.65 -11.25 -25.03
N ASP A 271 2.17 -10.01 -25.14
CA ASP A 271 0.75 -9.60 -25.05
C ASP A 271 0.12 -10.04 -23.70
N LEU A 272 0.87 -9.86 -22.59
CA LEU A 272 0.47 -10.28 -21.25
C LEU A 272 0.40 -9.10 -20.28
N ILE A 273 -0.50 -9.21 -19.32
CA ILE A 273 -0.54 -8.34 -18.14
C ILE A 273 -0.15 -9.14 -16.87
N PHE A 274 0.58 -8.47 -15.99
CA PHE A 274 1.05 -8.99 -14.70
C PHE A 274 0.45 -8.14 -13.60
N VAL A 275 -0.19 -8.76 -12.62
CA VAL A 275 -0.90 -8.07 -11.54
C VAL A 275 -0.38 -8.57 -10.19
N THR A 276 0.09 -7.67 -9.34
CA THR A 276 0.41 -7.98 -7.95
C THR A 276 -0.85 -7.98 -7.10
N ASN A 277 -0.96 -8.93 -6.19
CA ASN A 277 -2.08 -9.09 -5.27
C ASN A 277 -1.56 -9.16 -3.84
N HIS A 278 -2.11 -8.33 -2.94
CA HIS A 278 -1.79 -8.40 -1.51
C HIS A 278 -2.37 -9.64 -0.84
N GLY A 279 -3.47 -10.15 -1.35
CA GLY A 279 -4.13 -11.35 -0.84
C GLY A 279 -5.31 -11.09 0.10
N SER A 280 -5.65 -9.86 0.38
CA SER A 280 -6.85 -9.53 1.15
C SER A 280 -8.10 -9.64 0.28
N VAL A 281 -9.06 -10.49 0.68
CA VAL A 281 -10.33 -10.64 -0.04
C VAL A 281 -11.47 -10.42 0.93
N LYS A 282 -12.26 -9.39 0.70
CA LYS A 282 -13.48 -9.13 1.44
C LYS A 282 -14.64 -9.99 0.88
N GLN A 283 -15.47 -10.51 1.76
CA GLN A 283 -16.66 -11.23 1.35
C GLN A 283 -17.72 -10.25 0.85
N VAL A 284 -18.29 -10.52 -0.30
CA VAL A 284 -19.43 -9.76 -0.83
C VAL A 284 -20.74 -10.34 -0.29
N SER A 285 -21.62 -9.50 0.25
CA SER A 285 -22.94 -9.94 0.72
C SER A 285 -23.89 -10.18 -0.44
N PRO A 286 -24.47 -11.39 -0.58
CA PRO A 286 -25.51 -11.65 -1.58
C PRO A 286 -26.76 -10.77 -1.39
N GLU A 287 -27.03 -10.34 -0.17
CA GLU A 287 -28.19 -9.49 0.17
C GLU A 287 -27.96 -8.06 -0.32
N ILE A 288 -26.73 -7.55 -0.20
CA ILE A 288 -26.34 -6.24 -0.70
C ILE A 288 -26.29 -6.21 -2.23
N GLN A 289 -26.02 -7.35 -2.89
CA GLN A 289 -26.09 -7.43 -4.35
C GLN A 289 -27.46 -7.02 -4.91
N ASN A 290 -28.52 -7.17 -4.13
CA ASN A 290 -29.90 -6.88 -4.52
C ASN A 290 -30.47 -5.62 -3.87
N ALA A 291 -29.75 -4.98 -2.95
CA ALA A 291 -30.22 -3.78 -2.26
C ALA A 291 -30.04 -2.53 -3.13
N SER A 292 -31.13 -2.07 -3.70
CA SER A 292 -31.19 -0.85 -4.52
C SER A 292 -31.00 0.47 -3.74
N GLY A 293 -30.46 0.44 -2.53
CA GLY A 293 -30.45 1.58 -1.62
C GLY A 293 -29.11 1.97 -1.00
N TYR A 294 -28.02 1.24 -1.22
CA TYR A 294 -26.73 1.63 -0.72
C TYR A 294 -26.02 2.52 -1.75
N LEU A 295 -26.16 3.82 -1.55
CA LEU A 295 -25.55 4.83 -2.38
C LEU A 295 -24.17 5.19 -1.82
N GLY A 296 -23.16 4.37 -2.08
CA GLY A 296 -21.78 4.81 -1.98
C GLY A 296 -21.44 5.82 -3.09
N ARG A 297 -20.38 6.61 -2.95
CA ARG A 297 -19.93 7.56 -3.99
C ARG A 297 -19.83 6.93 -5.39
N GLY A 298 -19.49 5.63 -5.47
CA GLY A 298 -19.45 4.88 -6.73
C GLY A 298 -20.81 4.65 -7.41
N ALA A 299 -21.93 4.73 -6.67
CA ALA A 299 -23.26 4.51 -7.23
C ALA A 299 -23.70 5.60 -8.21
N GLU A 300 -23.10 6.78 -8.13
CA GLU A 300 -23.37 7.89 -9.04
C GLU A 300 -22.58 7.80 -10.36
N LYS A 301 -21.58 6.93 -10.42
CA LYS A 301 -20.71 6.76 -11.59
C LYS A 301 -21.36 5.84 -12.61
N LYS A 302 -21.77 6.39 -13.72
CA LYS A 302 -22.42 5.64 -14.81
C LYS A 302 -21.49 4.72 -15.57
N ASN A 303 -20.20 4.98 -15.53
CA ASN A 303 -19.17 4.23 -16.25
C ASN A 303 -18.68 2.98 -15.52
N TRP A 304 -19.10 2.75 -14.28
CA TRP A 304 -18.70 1.56 -13.54
C TRP A 304 -19.85 0.54 -13.42
N PRO A 305 -19.73 -0.64 -14.04
CA PRO A 305 -20.84 -1.59 -14.12
C PRO A 305 -21.27 -2.19 -12.79
N LEU A 306 -20.41 -2.19 -11.77
CA LEU A 306 -20.72 -2.76 -10.46
C LEU A 306 -21.23 -1.73 -9.45
N GLY A 307 -20.89 -0.47 -9.63
CA GLY A 307 -21.51 0.69 -9.00
C GLY A 307 -21.42 0.85 -7.49
N GLN A 308 -20.86 -0.12 -6.71
CA GLN A 308 -20.89 -0.04 -5.25
C GLN A 308 -19.83 -0.94 -4.60
N ASP A 309 -19.23 -0.48 -3.51
CA ASP A 309 -18.53 -1.38 -2.57
C ASP A 309 -19.58 -2.27 -1.89
N ARG A 310 -19.57 -3.55 -2.23
CA ARG A 310 -20.48 -4.57 -1.72
C ARG A 310 -19.84 -5.45 -0.67
N SER A 311 -18.64 -5.09 -0.22
CA SER A 311 -17.92 -5.88 0.75
C SER A 311 -18.56 -5.82 2.15
N ILE A 312 -18.50 -6.91 2.87
CA ILE A 312 -18.88 -6.97 4.27
C ILE A 312 -17.69 -6.55 5.11
N PRO A 313 -17.74 -5.43 5.84
CA PRO A 313 -16.63 -5.01 6.69
C PRO A 313 -16.23 -6.11 7.69
N GLY A 314 -14.94 -6.36 7.82
CA GLY A 314 -14.40 -7.37 8.73
C GLY A 314 -14.61 -8.83 8.32
N SER A 315 -15.20 -9.10 7.15
CA SER A 315 -15.41 -10.46 6.63
C SER A 315 -14.23 -11.02 5.83
N GLY A 316 -13.16 -10.23 5.64
CA GLY A 316 -12.04 -10.58 4.79
C GLY A 316 -11.35 -11.88 5.17
N LYS A 317 -10.88 -12.60 4.17
CA LYS A 317 -9.90 -13.66 4.30
C LYS A 317 -8.59 -13.24 3.67
N PHE A 318 -7.49 -13.77 4.17
CA PHE A 318 -6.17 -13.54 3.60
C PHE A 318 -5.75 -14.75 2.78
N MET A 319 -5.38 -14.50 1.54
CA MET A 319 -4.71 -15.45 0.67
C MET A 319 -3.21 -15.12 0.65
N PRO A 320 -2.34 -16.07 0.30
CA PRO A 320 -0.94 -15.74 0.09
C PRO A 320 -0.78 -14.64 -0.95
N PRO A 321 0.15 -13.69 -0.76
CA PRO A 321 0.49 -12.71 -1.78
C PRO A 321 0.86 -13.40 -3.10
N SER A 322 0.52 -12.78 -4.22
CA SER A 322 0.72 -13.41 -5.52
C SER A 322 0.97 -12.41 -6.65
N ILE A 323 1.49 -12.92 -7.76
CA ILE A 323 1.47 -12.25 -9.04
C ILE A 323 0.66 -13.11 -9.99
N SER A 324 -0.44 -12.57 -10.50
CA SER A 324 -1.31 -13.23 -11.48
C SER A 324 -1.00 -12.73 -12.88
N VAL A 325 -0.90 -13.63 -13.86
CA VAL A 325 -0.54 -13.30 -15.24
C VAL A 325 -1.68 -13.68 -16.18
N TYR A 326 -2.13 -12.73 -16.98
CA TYR A 326 -3.24 -12.94 -17.91
C TYR A 326 -2.85 -12.52 -19.33
N ARG A 327 -3.64 -12.96 -20.28
CA ARG A 327 -3.63 -12.34 -21.61
C ARG A 327 -4.13 -10.89 -21.49
N ARG A 328 -3.59 -10.00 -22.32
CA ARG A 328 -4.03 -8.60 -22.38
C ARG A 328 -5.55 -8.47 -22.61
N ASP A 329 -6.13 -9.36 -23.45
CA ASP A 329 -7.54 -9.35 -23.82
C ASP A 329 -8.46 -10.11 -22.83
N ALA A 330 -7.92 -10.57 -21.70
CA ALA A 330 -8.71 -11.26 -20.67
C ALA A 330 -9.88 -10.39 -20.18
N SER A 331 -11.03 -11.03 -19.98
CA SER A 331 -12.26 -10.36 -19.53
C SER A 331 -13.19 -11.31 -18.80
N GLY A 332 -14.17 -10.77 -18.07
CA GLY A 332 -15.08 -11.55 -17.26
C GLY A 332 -14.35 -12.36 -16.20
N ASP A 333 -14.84 -13.55 -15.87
CA ASP A 333 -14.26 -14.46 -14.88
C ASP A 333 -13.16 -15.37 -15.47
N SER A 334 -12.21 -14.78 -16.21
CA SER A 334 -11.13 -15.51 -16.86
C SER A 334 -10.03 -15.88 -15.89
N SER A 335 -9.62 -17.14 -15.85
CA SER A 335 -8.51 -17.62 -15.03
C SER A 335 -7.16 -17.09 -15.53
N PRO A 336 -6.18 -16.84 -14.63
CA PRO A 336 -4.84 -16.50 -15.04
C PRO A 336 -4.15 -17.65 -15.77
N LEU A 337 -3.26 -17.31 -16.70
CA LEU A 337 -2.38 -18.29 -17.37
C LEU A 337 -1.38 -18.90 -16.38
N ARG A 338 -0.92 -18.11 -15.44
CA ARG A 338 0.07 -18.47 -14.41
C ARG A 338 -0.17 -17.64 -13.15
N VAL A 339 0.25 -18.20 -12.01
CA VAL A 339 0.33 -17.50 -10.73
C VAL A 339 1.69 -17.80 -10.10
N ILE A 340 2.37 -16.76 -9.62
CA ILE A 340 3.56 -16.88 -8.78
C ILE A 340 3.10 -16.63 -7.35
N SER A 341 3.22 -17.62 -6.46
CA SER A 341 2.79 -17.50 -5.07
C SER A 341 3.39 -18.62 -4.23
N GLY A 342 3.63 -18.38 -2.97
CA GLY A 342 4.12 -19.33 -2.00
C GLY A 342 5.32 -18.81 -1.20
N PRO A 343 5.74 -19.53 -0.16
CA PRO A 343 6.75 -19.06 0.79
C PRO A 343 8.15 -18.82 0.18
N LYS A 344 8.51 -19.53 -0.90
CA LYS A 344 9.81 -19.32 -1.56
C LYS A 344 9.87 -17.99 -2.31
N THR A 345 8.73 -17.40 -2.66
CA THR A 345 8.67 -16.13 -3.39
C THR A 345 9.17 -14.96 -2.56
N GLN A 346 9.15 -15.06 -1.24
CA GLN A 346 9.47 -13.98 -0.28
C GLN A 346 8.56 -12.75 -0.42
N MET A 347 7.44 -12.86 -1.11
CA MET A 347 6.49 -11.76 -1.24
C MET A 347 5.81 -11.45 0.10
N ASN A 348 5.81 -10.19 0.46
CA ASN A 348 5.11 -9.66 1.61
C ASN A 348 4.59 -8.26 1.25
N TRP A 349 3.31 -8.17 0.95
CA TRP A 349 2.66 -6.94 0.49
C TRP A 349 3.26 -6.41 -0.83
N PRO A 350 3.21 -7.18 -1.93
CA PRO A 350 3.77 -6.79 -3.22
C PRO A 350 2.91 -5.67 -3.85
N THR A 351 3.47 -4.47 -3.95
CA THR A 351 2.74 -3.26 -4.38
C THR A 351 3.01 -2.94 -5.85
N GLY A 352 4.04 -2.17 -6.15
CA GLY A 352 4.40 -1.77 -7.52
C GLY A 352 5.04 -2.92 -8.31
N ILE A 353 4.84 -2.91 -9.61
CA ILE A 353 5.46 -3.87 -10.55
C ILE A 353 5.92 -3.14 -11.82
N ALA A 354 7.08 -3.53 -12.33
CA ALA A 354 7.56 -3.10 -13.63
C ALA A 354 8.06 -4.30 -14.44
N MET A 355 7.81 -4.28 -15.76
CA MET A 355 8.21 -5.32 -16.70
C MET A 355 9.44 -4.88 -17.49
N ASP A 356 10.45 -5.75 -17.58
CA ASP A 356 11.62 -5.62 -18.45
C ASP A 356 11.50 -6.62 -19.62
N PRO A 357 10.97 -6.22 -20.77
CA PRO A 357 10.79 -7.13 -21.90
C PRO A 357 12.13 -7.61 -22.46
N GLU A 358 13.16 -6.75 -22.46
CA GLU A 358 14.50 -7.12 -22.97
C GLU A 358 15.14 -8.29 -22.21
N ARG A 359 14.88 -8.37 -20.88
CA ARG A 359 15.42 -9.41 -20.02
C ARG A 359 14.43 -10.51 -19.67
N GLY A 360 13.15 -10.32 -20.02
CA GLY A 360 12.09 -11.21 -19.59
C GLY A 360 11.95 -11.28 -18.07
N GLU A 361 12.08 -10.13 -17.38
CA GLU A 361 12.08 -10.04 -15.93
C GLU A 361 10.99 -9.09 -15.44
N ILE A 362 10.43 -9.39 -14.26
CA ILE A 362 9.50 -8.50 -13.54
C ILE A 362 10.13 -8.09 -12.21
N TYR A 363 10.01 -6.81 -11.89
CA TYR A 363 10.53 -6.18 -10.67
C TYR A 363 9.35 -5.79 -9.79
N ILE A 364 9.38 -6.20 -8.52
CA ILE A 364 8.28 -6.04 -7.58
C ILE A 364 8.74 -5.20 -6.39
N ALA A 365 8.03 -4.14 -6.10
CA ALA A 365 8.15 -3.43 -4.83
C ALA A 365 7.48 -4.26 -3.75
N ASN A 366 8.27 -4.81 -2.83
CA ASN A 366 7.85 -5.71 -1.76
C ASN A 366 7.79 -4.93 -0.45
N ASP A 367 6.71 -4.20 -0.27
CA ASP A 367 6.55 -3.10 0.68
C ASP A 367 6.87 -3.50 2.13
N ALA A 368 6.14 -4.47 2.67
CA ALA A 368 6.25 -4.83 4.09
C ALA A 368 7.57 -5.56 4.45
N ASP A 369 8.42 -5.87 3.46
CA ASP A 369 9.71 -6.53 3.67
C ASP A 369 10.91 -5.70 3.16
N ASP A 370 10.70 -4.39 2.91
CA ASP A 370 11.76 -3.43 2.55
C ASP A 370 12.67 -3.94 1.42
N SER A 371 12.09 -4.45 0.32
CA SER A 371 12.88 -5.11 -0.73
C SER A 371 12.32 -4.90 -2.13
N ILE A 372 13.17 -5.06 -3.14
CA ILE A 372 12.76 -5.29 -4.52
C ILE A 372 13.04 -6.75 -4.86
N LEU A 373 12.01 -7.46 -5.30
CA LEU A 373 12.09 -8.83 -5.77
C LEU A 373 12.10 -8.85 -7.31
N VAL A 374 12.96 -9.67 -7.90
CA VAL A 374 13.01 -9.83 -9.36
C VAL A 374 12.74 -11.28 -9.71
N PHE A 375 11.73 -11.51 -10.56
CA PHE A 375 11.38 -12.83 -11.06
C PHE A 375 11.54 -12.91 -12.58
N SER A 376 11.65 -14.11 -13.11
CA SER A 376 11.41 -14.32 -14.54
C SER A 376 9.95 -14.06 -14.88
N ALA A 377 9.68 -13.37 -15.97
CA ALA A 377 8.32 -13.17 -16.49
C ALA A 377 7.62 -14.50 -16.85
N SER A 378 8.37 -15.58 -17.08
CA SER A 378 7.84 -16.93 -17.32
C SER A 378 7.63 -17.76 -16.04
N ALA A 379 7.97 -17.23 -14.86
CA ALA A 379 7.86 -17.95 -13.59
C ALA A 379 6.41 -18.35 -13.26
N SER A 380 6.25 -19.45 -12.53
CA SER A 380 4.97 -19.97 -12.07
C SER A 380 5.12 -20.77 -10.80
N GLY A 381 4.13 -20.73 -9.90
CA GLY A 381 4.11 -21.47 -8.64
C GLY A 381 5.02 -20.89 -7.56
N ASP A 382 5.44 -21.74 -6.63
CA ASP A 382 6.28 -21.37 -5.49
C ASP A 382 7.77 -21.38 -5.87
N VAL A 383 8.22 -20.30 -6.47
CA VAL A 383 9.61 -20.13 -6.95
C VAL A 383 10.32 -19.01 -6.21
N ALA A 384 11.63 -19.17 -6.01
CA ALA A 384 12.45 -18.08 -5.46
C ALA A 384 12.67 -16.98 -6.50
N PRO A 385 12.80 -15.70 -6.08
CA PRO A 385 13.20 -14.64 -6.98
C PRO A 385 14.60 -14.87 -7.55
N LEU A 386 14.84 -14.42 -8.77
CA LEU A 386 16.17 -14.42 -9.41
C LEU A 386 17.15 -13.55 -8.64
N ARG A 387 16.66 -12.42 -8.14
CA ARG A 387 17.41 -11.45 -7.33
C ARG A 387 16.52 -10.83 -6.27
N VAL A 388 17.13 -10.47 -5.14
CA VAL A 388 16.54 -9.69 -4.07
C VAL A 388 17.46 -8.51 -3.79
N LEU A 389 16.97 -7.31 -3.91
CA LEU A 389 17.67 -6.08 -3.50
C LEU A 389 17.09 -5.65 -2.15
N LYS A 390 17.90 -5.76 -1.09
CA LYS A 390 17.48 -5.54 0.29
C LYS A 390 18.71 -5.32 1.18
N GLY A 391 18.55 -4.52 2.21
CA GLY A 391 19.55 -4.33 3.27
C GLY A 391 19.76 -2.86 3.62
N PRO A 392 20.48 -2.57 4.71
CA PRO A 392 20.61 -1.20 5.22
C PRO A 392 21.31 -0.23 4.26
N LYS A 393 22.22 -0.71 3.42
CA LYS A 393 22.90 0.14 2.42
C LYS A 393 21.99 0.45 1.24
N SER A 394 21.01 -0.40 0.96
CA SER A 394 20.08 -0.18 -0.14
C SER A 394 19.19 1.04 0.11
N LEU A 395 18.95 1.43 1.35
CA LEU A 395 18.05 2.51 1.75
C LEU A 395 16.59 2.27 1.34
N ILE A 396 16.23 1.06 0.94
CA ILE A 396 14.86 0.69 0.63
C ILE A 396 14.06 0.63 1.92
N LYS A 397 12.93 1.33 1.94
CA LYS A 397 12.03 1.37 3.09
C LYS A 397 10.59 1.55 2.65
N ASN A 398 9.73 0.55 2.93
CA ASN A 398 8.35 0.47 2.45
C ASN A 398 8.26 0.91 0.98
N PRO A 399 8.87 0.17 0.05
CA PRO A 399 8.84 0.54 -1.36
C PRO A 399 7.44 0.30 -1.93
N THR A 400 6.86 1.32 -2.55
CA THR A 400 5.50 1.26 -3.12
C THR A 400 5.51 1.29 -4.64
N GLY A 401 6.44 2.00 -5.25
CA GLY A 401 6.57 2.09 -6.69
C GLY A 401 7.94 1.62 -7.19
N VAL A 402 7.93 1.02 -8.37
CA VAL A 402 9.13 0.65 -9.13
C VAL A 402 8.96 1.01 -10.59
N PHE A 403 9.98 1.60 -11.19
CA PHE A 403 10.03 1.96 -12.61
C PHE A 403 11.35 1.53 -13.25
N LEU A 404 11.30 1.06 -14.49
CA LEU A 404 12.46 0.66 -15.26
C LEU A 404 12.78 1.69 -16.35
N ASP A 405 13.93 2.32 -16.24
CA ASP A 405 14.50 3.14 -17.30
C ASP A 405 15.51 2.27 -18.08
N SER A 406 15.01 1.53 -19.05
CA SER A 406 15.84 0.63 -19.89
C SER A 406 16.88 1.41 -20.69
N LYS A 407 16.56 2.64 -21.10
CA LYS A 407 17.48 3.52 -21.83
C LYS A 407 18.75 3.84 -21.05
N ASN A 408 18.66 3.98 -19.74
CA ASN A 408 19.78 4.33 -18.87
C ASN A 408 20.27 3.13 -18.01
N ASP A 409 19.70 1.93 -18.21
CA ASP A 409 19.97 0.72 -17.42
C ASP A 409 19.74 0.93 -15.92
N GLU A 410 18.62 1.56 -15.55
CA GLU A 410 18.32 1.96 -14.19
C GLU A 410 16.98 1.40 -13.68
N VAL A 411 16.93 1.12 -12.38
CA VAL A 411 15.71 0.84 -11.62
C VAL A 411 15.48 2.00 -10.65
N TRP A 412 14.34 2.61 -10.72
CA TRP A 412 13.87 3.64 -9.82
C TRP A 412 12.90 3.04 -8.82
N VAL A 413 13.03 3.41 -7.56
CA VAL A 413 12.18 2.94 -6.46
C VAL A 413 11.69 4.14 -5.66
N SER A 414 10.37 4.26 -5.49
CA SER A 414 9.78 5.18 -4.52
C SER A 414 9.67 4.48 -3.17
N ASN A 415 10.25 5.08 -2.14
CA ASN A 415 10.26 4.57 -0.78
C ASN A 415 9.34 5.44 0.08
N PHE A 416 8.15 4.94 0.32
CA PHE A 416 7.13 5.61 1.13
C PHE A 416 7.62 5.82 2.57
N GLY A 417 8.30 4.82 3.14
CA GLY A 417 8.66 4.77 4.55
C GLY A 417 9.83 5.67 4.99
N ASN A 418 10.52 6.37 4.08
CA ASN A 418 11.67 7.21 4.45
C ASN A 418 11.86 8.46 3.60
N HIS A 419 10.83 8.95 2.94
CA HIS A 419 10.87 10.18 2.12
C HIS A 419 11.91 10.17 1.00
N THR A 420 12.17 9.00 0.37
CA THR A 420 13.20 8.90 -0.66
C THR A 420 12.69 8.27 -1.96
N ALA A 421 13.31 8.69 -3.07
CA ALA A 421 13.37 7.89 -4.29
C ALA A 421 14.83 7.48 -4.50
N THR A 422 15.04 6.20 -4.80
CA THR A 422 16.38 5.62 -4.95
C THR A 422 16.55 5.00 -6.33
N VAL A 423 17.79 5.00 -6.82
CA VAL A 423 18.14 4.53 -8.17
C VAL A 423 19.24 3.49 -8.10
N TYR A 424 19.06 2.40 -8.83
CA TYR A 424 20.03 1.31 -8.91
C TYR A 424 20.27 0.90 -10.37
N LYS A 425 21.33 0.13 -10.62
CA LYS A 425 21.45 -0.61 -11.87
C LYS A 425 20.39 -1.72 -11.95
N ARG A 426 19.87 -2.02 -13.14
CA ARG A 426 18.87 -3.10 -13.34
C ARG A 426 19.34 -4.47 -12.82
N GLY A 427 20.66 -4.72 -12.78
CA GLY A 427 21.25 -5.94 -12.23
C GLY A 427 21.53 -5.91 -10.72
N ALA A 428 21.16 -4.86 -10.01
CA ALA A 428 21.46 -4.75 -8.57
C ALA A 428 20.82 -5.87 -7.75
N SER A 429 21.53 -6.34 -6.71
CA SER A 429 21.11 -7.42 -5.83
C SER A 429 21.78 -7.29 -4.46
N GLY A 430 21.21 -7.93 -3.45
CA GLY A 430 21.72 -7.91 -2.08
C GLY A 430 21.70 -6.51 -1.48
N ASP A 431 22.61 -6.22 -0.57
CA ASP A 431 22.73 -4.94 0.11
C ASP A 431 23.53 -3.90 -0.71
N THR A 432 23.03 -3.60 -1.92
CA THR A 432 23.67 -2.69 -2.86
C THR A 432 23.19 -1.27 -2.61
N ALA A 433 24.13 -0.34 -2.39
CA ALA A 433 23.85 1.08 -2.24
C ALA A 433 23.27 1.66 -3.55
N PRO A 434 22.34 2.63 -3.47
CA PRO A 434 21.82 3.31 -4.65
C PRO A 434 22.90 4.15 -5.35
N LEU A 435 22.74 4.32 -6.66
CA LEU A 435 23.56 5.23 -7.47
C LEU A 435 23.26 6.68 -7.12
N ARG A 436 22.00 6.98 -6.84
CA ARG A 436 21.49 8.31 -6.49
C ARG A 436 20.31 8.18 -5.53
N VAL A 437 20.10 9.22 -4.73
CA VAL A 437 18.98 9.35 -3.81
C VAL A 437 18.37 10.73 -3.96
N ILE A 438 17.07 10.80 -4.14
CA ILE A 438 16.29 12.02 -4.00
C ILE A 438 15.56 11.95 -2.67
N ARG A 439 15.81 12.88 -1.78
CA ARG A 439 15.12 12.99 -0.50
C ARG A 439 14.24 14.23 -0.46
N SER A 440 13.06 14.08 0.13
CA SER A 440 12.16 15.19 0.43
C SER A 440 12.10 15.53 1.93
N GLY A 441 12.88 14.85 2.74
CA GLY A 441 12.97 15.08 4.18
C GLY A 441 14.29 14.56 4.77
N PRO A 442 14.57 14.83 6.06
CA PRO A 442 15.73 14.30 6.77
C PRO A 442 15.74 12.77 6.79
N LEU A 443 16.92 12.15 6.78
CA LEU A 443 17.07 10.69 6.81
C LEU A 443 16.47 10.02 8.06
N ASP A 444 16.40 10.76 9.15
CA ASP A 444 15.90 10.32 10.46
C ASP A 444 14.47 10.77 10.76
N ALA A 445 13.79 11.38 9.78
CA ALA A 445 12.39 11.73 9.90
C ALA A 445 11.54 10.58 9.37
N PRO A 446 10.85 9.81 10.24
CA PRO A 446 9.96 8.75 9.77
C PRO A 446 8.74 9.37 9.10
N THR A 447 8.34 8.79 7.97
CA THR A 447 7.00 9.00 7.45
C THR A 447 6.03 8.26 8.38
N PRO A 448 4.97 8.88 8.87
CA PRO A 448 3.86 8.12 9.40
C PRO A 448 3.32 7.27 8.23
N GLY A 449 3.55 5.97 8.28
CA GLY A 449 3.20 5.04 7.20
C GLY A 449 1.68 4.83 7.08
N MET A 450 0.92 5.91 6.83
CA MET A 450 -0.54 5.88 6.90
C MET A 450 -1.12 6.84 5.87
N GLY A 451 -1.46 6.28 4.71
CA GLY A 451 -2.28 6.96 3.72
C GLY A 451 -3.78 6.92 4.05
N ASN A 452 -4.23 5.97 4.86
CA ASN A 452 -5.63 5.82 5.28
C ASN A 452 -5.73 5.80 6.80
N PRO A 453 -6.77 6.39 7.41
CA PRO A 453 -6.96 6.33 8.84
C PRO A 453 -7.14 4.87 9.29
N HIS A 454 -6.18 4.35 10.03
CA HIS A 454 -6.21 3.05 10.68
C HIS A 454 -6.48 3.21 12.17
N PRO A 455 -6.56 2.15 12.96
CA PRO A 455 -7.41 2.08 14.14
C PRO A 455 -7.29 3.28 15.08
N VAL A 456 -8.42 3.69 15.60
CA VAL A 456 -8.55 4.75 16.59
C VAL A 456 -8.04 4.26 17.94
N ALA A 457 -7.18 5.02 18.60
CA ALA A 457 -6.78 4.81 19.97
C ALA A 457 -7.44 5.85 20.89
N TYR A 458 -7.90 5.40 22.05
CA TYR A 458 -8.45 6.29 23.08
C TYR A 458 -7.48 6.41 24.25
N ASP A 459 -6.99 7.63 24.50
CA ASP A 459 -6.24 7.96 25.68
C ASP A 459 -7.20 8.29 26.84
N SER A 460 -7.53 7.30 27.65
CA SER A 460 -8.45 7.44 28.78
C SER A 460 -7.94 8.38 29.87
N LYS A 461 -6.66 8.71 29.90
CA LYS A 461 -6.06 9.62 30.86
C LYS A 461 -6.26 11.08 30.48
N ARG A 462 -6.30 11.37 29.17
CA ARG A 462 -6.50 12.71 28.64
C ARG A 462 -7.89 12.91 28.03
N GLU A 463 -8.67 11.82 27.95
CA GLU A 463 -9.97 11.79 27.29
C GLU A 463 -9.87 12.26 25.83
N GLU A 464 -8.77 11.86 25.14
CA GLU A 464 -8.51 12.21 23.76
C GLU A 464 -8.65 10.98 22.86
N ILE A 465 -9.22 11.16 21.68
CA ILE A 465 -9.24 10.18 20.60
C ILE A 465 -8.08 10.52 19.66
N LEU A 466 -7.20 9.54 19.42
CA LEU A 466 -6.11 9.64 18.47
C LEU A 466 -6.51 8.91 17.19
N VAL A 467 -6.60 9.64 16.11
CA VAL A 467 -6.89 9.11 14.77
C VAL A 467 -5.65 9.34 13.92
N PRO A 468 -4.95 8.28 13.51
CA PRO A 468 -3.89 8.42 12.52
C PRO A 468 -4.52 8.72 11.15
N ASN A 469 -3.85 9.56 10.38
CA ASN A 469 -4.26 9.91 9.02
C ASN A 469 -3.25 9.32 8.03
#